data_159dd20d32e37de9e335962de945251c
#
_entry.id   159dd20d32e37de9e335962de945251c
#
_cell.length_a   1.000
_cell.length_b   1.000
_cell.length_c   1.000
_cell.angle_alpha   90.00
_cell.angle_beta   90.00
_cell.angle_gamma   90.00
#
_symmetry.space_group_name_H-M   'P 1'
#
loop_
_entity.id
_entity.type
_entity.pdbx_description
1 polymer ?
#
loop_
_entity_poly.entity_id
_entity_poly.type
_entity_poly.pdbx_seq_one_letter_code
_entity_poly.pdbx_strand_id
1 'polypeptide(L)'
;TNILNPNLNQYQDQEVMREDYSMEFIEQHYELEPKYVSAVQENSINTVKDVLYDILNTHKPVLRVMGEDKPAAVVKSRLLKLNRCDIDYAIDQYQKQVTKVHNHKAYMLTVLYQAKSQGELDISNRVMYDFYGAGSKAGDTGGGGSG
;
A
#
# COMPACT_ATOMS: atom_id res chain seq x y z
N THR A 1 18.41 35.88 -19.34
CA THR A 1 18.94 35.08 -18.29
C THR A 1 18.41 35.50 -16.99
N ASN A 2 18.53 36.73 -16.71
CA ASN A 2 17.96 37.19 -15.51
C ASN A 2 16.50 37.02 -15.51
N ILE A 3 15.97 37.10 -16.66
CA ILE A 3 14.61 36.85 -16.84
C ILE A 3 14.27 35.47 -16.42
N LEU A 4 15.17 34.58 -16.60
CA LEU A 4 14.96 33.24 -16.23
C LEU A 4 14.76 33.09 -14.75
N ASN A 5 15.43 33.90 -13.97
CA ASN A 5 15.38 33.72 -12.54
C ASN A 5 14.01 33.89 -11.94
N PRO A 6 13.25 34.94 -12.25
CA PRO A 6 11.93 35.05 -11.71
C PRO A 6 11.01 33.95 -12.23
N ASN A 7 11.18 33.57 -13.46
CA ASN A 7 10.37 32.52 -14.04
C ASN A 7 10.68 31.18 -13.37
N LEU A 8 11.94 30.96 -13.11
CA LEU A 8 12.36 29.74 -12.48
C LEU A 8 11.76 29.63 -11.09
N ASN A 9 11.71 30.72 -10.35
CA ASN A 9 11.13 30.71 -9.04
C ASN A 9 9.64 30.41 -9.11
N GLN A 10 8.96 30.96 -10.09
CA GLN A 10 7.55 30.68 -10.26
C GLN A 10 7.33 29.20 -10.56
N TYR A 11 8.14 28.62 -11.38
CA TYR A 11 8.03 27.22 -11.69
C TYR A 11 8.28 26.36 -10.47
N GLN A 12 9.25 26.71 -9.67
CA GLN A 12 9.53 25.99 -8.46
C GLN A 12 8.38 26.07 -7.48
N ASP A 13 7.80 27.24 -7.36
CA ASP A 13 6.64 27.43 -6.48
C ASP A 13 5.47 26.60 -6.98
N GLN A 14 5.25 26.58 -8.27
CA GLN A 14 4.19 25.79 -8.84
C GLN A 14 4.42 24.31 -8.61
N GLU A 15 5.66 23.87 -8.72
CA GLU A 15 5.97 22.47 -8.47
C GLU A 15 5.73 22.09 -7.03
N VAL A 16 6.07 22.95 -6.11
CA VAL A 16 5.88 22.68 -4.71
C VAL A 16 4.38 22.55 -4.39
N MET A 17 3.57 23.36 -5.06
CA MET A 17 2.14 23.35 -4.82
C MET A 17 1.37 22.38 -5.69
N ARG A 18 2.01 21.85 -6.72
CA ARG A 18 1.35 20.94 -7.65
C ARG A 18 1.36 19.53 -7.08
N GLU A 19 0.26 18.85 -7.19
CA GLU A 19 0.23 17.45 -6.78
C GLU A 19 0.92 16.62 -7.85
N ASP A 20 1.73 15.67 -7.43
CA ASP A 20 2.43 14.77 -8.34
C ASP A 20 1.51 13.63 -8.78
N TYR A 21 0.59 13.25 -7.91
CA TYR A 21 -0.35 12.16 -8.16
C TYR A 21 -1.75 12.63 -7.84
N SER A 22 -2.59 12.77 -8.87
CA SER A 22 -3.96 13.22 -8.65
C SER A 22 -4.80 12.11 -8.05
N MET A 23 -5.93 12.47 -7.49
CA MET A 23 -6.87 11.48 -6.99
C MET A 23 -7.36 10.60 -8.12
N GLU A 24 -7.53 11.16 -9.31
CA GLU A 24 -7.94 10.41 -10.47
C GLU A 24 -6.91 9.35 -10.83
N PHE A 25 -5.63 9.71 -10.77
CA PHE A 25 -4.56 8.74 -11.00
C PHE A 25 -4.65 7.61 -9.99
N ILE A 26 -4.85 7.96 -8.71
CA ILE A 26 -4.90 6.96 -7.64
C ILE A 26 -6.06 6.00 -7.87
N GLU A 27 -7.22 6.54 -8.21
CA GLU A 27 -8.39 5.68 -8.46
C GLU A 27 -8.15 4.74 -9.62
N GLN A 28 -7.53 5.23 -10.68
CA GLN A 28 -7.28 4.40 -11.86
C GLN A 28 -6.16 3.39 -11.61
N HIS A 29 -5.09 3.85 -11.02
CA HIS A 29 -3.91 3.01 -10.82
C HIS A 29 -4.21 1.80 -9.92
N TYR A 30 -5.01 2.01 -8.88
CA TYR A 30 -5.31 0.96 -7.92
C TYR A 30 -6.71 0.36 -8.11
N GLU A 31 -7.41 0.76 -9.17
CA GLU A 31 -8.76 0.27 -9.46
C GLU A 31 -9.72 0.56 -8.30
N LEU A 32 -9.70 1.80 -7.85
CA LEU A 32 -10.54 2.25 -6.73
C LEU A 32 -11.68 3.15 -7.18
N GLU A 33 -11.99 3.15 -8.47
CA GLU A 33 -13.11 3.90 -8.99
C GLU A 33 -14.41 3.35 -8.41
N PRO A 34 -15.43 4.20 -8.28
CA PRO A 34 -16.68 3.76 -7.61
C PRO A 34 -17.27 2.48 -8.15
N LYS A 35 -17.13 2.23 -9.45
CA LYS A 35 -17.68 1.01 -10.05
C LYS A 35 -17.01 -0.27 -9.55
N TYR A 36 -15.84 -0.14 -8.93
CA TYR A 36 -15.12 -1.29 -8.40
C TYR A 36 -15.17 -1.37 -6.88
N VAL A 37 -15.98 -0.52 -6.24
CA VAL A 37 -16.03 -0.43 -4.78
C VAL A 37 -17.40 -0.82 -4.28
N SER A 38 -17.46 -1.80 -3.40
CA SER A 38 -18.72 -2.22 -2.80
C SER A 38 -19.06 -1.31 -1.63
N ALA A 39 -20.34 -1.27 -1.26
CA ALA A 39 -20.79 -0.45 -0.14
C ALA A 39 -20.06 -0.83 1.16
N VAL A 40 -19.76 -2.10 1.33
CA VAL A 40 -19.08 -2.56 2.54
C VAL A 40 -17.68 -2.01 2.66
N GLN A 41 -17.03 -1.77 1.51
CA GLN A 41 -15.65 -1.29 1.49
C GLN A 41 -15.53 0.22 1.39
N GLU A 42 -16.62 0.91 1.18
CA GLU A 42 -16.55 2.34 0.80
C GLU A 42 -15.73 3.17 1.78
N ASN A 43 -16.00 3.04 3.08
CA ASN A 43 -15.27 3.84 4.07
C ASN A 43 -13.78 3.50 4.10
N SER A 44 -13.47 2.22 4.01
CA SER A 44 -12.06 1.79 4.02
C SER A 44 -11.35 2.25 2.75
N ILE A 45 -12.03 2.18 1.62
CA ILE A 45 -11.45 2.65 0.36
C ILE A 45 -11.19 4.15 0.42
N ASN A 46 -12.09 4.92 1.02
CA ASN A 46 -11.87 6.35 1.16
C ASN A 46 -10.64 6.62 2.01
N THR A 47 -10.46 5.86 3.09
CA THR A 47 -9.26 6.00 3.91
C THR A 47 -8.00 5.63 3.12
N VAL A 48 -8.07 4.57 2.33
CA VAL A 48 -6.95 4.17 1.47
C VAL A 48 -6.60 5.30 0.50
N LYS A 49 -7.61 5.87 -0.15
CA LYS A 49 -7.37 6.95 -1.11
C LYS A 49 -6.74 8.16 -0.46
N ASP A 50 -7.22 8.51 0.74
CA ASP A 50 -6.67 9.64 1.46
C ASP A 50 -5.22 9.42 1.84
N VAL A 51 -4.90 8.23 2.33
CA VAL A 51 -3.53 7.90 2.72
C VAL A 51 -2.62 7.91 1.50
N LEU A 52 -3.05 7.28 0.42
CA LEU A 52 -2.24 7.23 -0.80
C LEU A 52 -2.01 8.63 -1.35
N TYR A 53 -3.06 9.45 -1.36
CA TYR A 53 -2.93 10.81 -1.86
C TYR A 53 -1.92 11.60 -1.01
N ASP A 54 -2.06 11.53 0.31
CA ASP A 54 -1.19 12.27 1.20
C ASP A 54 0.26 11.81 1.07
N ILE A 55 0.49 10.51 1.07
CA ILE A 55 1.85 9.98 1.07
C ILE A 55 2.52 10.16 -0.29
N LEU A 56 1.81 9.87 -1.37
CA LEU A 56 2.42 9.97 -2.70
C LEU A 56 2.74 11.41 -3.08
N ASN A 57 2.02 12.36 -2.48
CA ASN A 57 2.23 13.77 -2.78
C ASN A 57 3.07 14.51 -1.73
N THR A 58 3.57 13.81 -0.71
CA THR A 58 4.35 14.49 0.32
C THR A 58 5.71 14.88 -0.21
N HIS A 59 6.21 16.01 0.27
CA HIS A 59 7.55 16.47 -0.05
C HIS A 59 8.50 16.28 1.13
N LYS A 60 8.03 15.65 2.20
CA LYS A 60 8.89 15.34 3.33
C LYS A 60 9.91 14.29 2.91
N PRO A 61 11.17 14.43 3.30
CA PRO A 61 12.16 13.42 2.92
C PRO A 61 12.04 12.12 3.72
N VAL A 62 11.42 12.19 4.89
CA VAL A 62 11.33 11.04 5.79
C VAL A 62 9.88 10.90 6.27
N LEU A 63 9.41 9.68 6.34
CA LEU A 63 8.07 9.37 6.82
C LEU A 63 8.16 8.37 7.97
N ARG A 64 7.24 8.50 8.91
CA ARG A 64 7.16 7.58 10.04
C ARG A 64 6.22 6.46 9.67
N VAL A 65 6.73 5.23 9.63
CA VAL A 65 5.92 4.06 9.31
C VAL A 65 6.29 2.96 10.28
N MET A 66 5.30 2.39 10.92
CA MET A 66 5.51 1.31 11.89
C MET A 66 6.46 1.71 13.01
N GLY A 67 6.38 2.97 13.42
CA GLY A 67 7.22 3.46 14.51
C GLY A 67 8.65 3.73 14.14
N GLU A 68 9.01 3.67 12.86
CA GLU A 68 10.36 3.91 12.38
C GLU A 68 10.37 4.98 11.32
N ASP A 69 11.47 5.72 11.25
CA ASP A 69 11.65 6.71 10.19
C ASP A 69 12.17 6.01 8.95
N LYS A 70 11.50 6.23 7.83
CA LYS A 70 11.87 5.61 6.55
C LYS A 70 11.97 6.70 5.48
N PRO A 71 12.89 6.54 4.52
CA PRO A 71 12.97 7.52 3.42
C PRO A 71 11.64 7.54 2.66
N ALA A 72 11.13 8.73 2.41
CA ALA A 72 9.85 8.86 1.72
C ALA A 72 9.89 8.20 0.35
N ALA A 73 11.02 8.29 -0.35
CA ALA A 73 11.14 7.68 -1.68
C ALA A 73 10.93 6.17 -1.63
N VAL A 74 11.41 5.53 -0.57
CA VAL A 74 11.24 4.08 -0.40
C VAL A 74 9.78 3.74 -0.14
N VAL A 75 9.13 4.52 0.74
CA VAL A 75 7.73 4.31 1.06
C VAL A 75 6.86 4.49 -0.17
N LYS A 76 7.09 5.59 -0.92
CA LYS A 76 6.31 5.86 -2.13
C LYS A 76 6.48 4.74 -3.16
N SER A 77 7.72 4.31 -3.36
CA SER A 77 8.01 3.25 -4.33
C SER A 77 7.26 1.97 -3.97
N ARG A 78 7.25 1.64 -2.69
CA ARG A 78 6.58 0.43 -2.23
C ARG A 78 5.08 0.52 -2.43
N LEU A 79 4.49 1.68 -2.10
CA LEU A 79 3.05 1.87 -2.28
C LEU A 79 2.65 1.85 -3.76
N LEU A 80 3.50 2.40 -4.64
CA LEU A 80 3.18 2.42 -6.07
C LEU A 80 3.16 1.02 -6.69
N LYS A 81 3.78 0.06 -6.04
CA LYS A 81 3.80 -1.32 -6.54
C LYS A 81 2.60 -2.14 -6.11
N LEU A 82 1.76 -1.61 -5.23
CA LEU A 82 0.58 -2.34 -4.79
C LEU A 82 -0.43 -2.44 -5.92
N ASN A 83 -1.13 -3.57 -5.97
CA ASN A 83 -2.23 -3.74 -6.89
C ASN A 83 -3.53 -3.81 -6.10
N ARG A 84 -4.67 -3.99 -6.78
CA ARG A 84 -5.97 -4.00 -6.11
C ARG A 84 -6.08 -5.16 -5.11
N CYS A 85 -5.48 -6.29 -5.40
CA CYS A 85 -5.51 -7.42 -4.48
C CYS A 85 -4.77 -7.08 -3.19
N ASP A 86 -3.64 -6.38 -3.32
CA ASP A 86 -2.89 -5.94 -2.15
C ASP A 86 -3.73 -4.96 -1.32
N ILE A 87 -4.44 -4.06 -1.99
CA ILE A 87 -5.32 -3.11 -1.32
C ILE A 87 -6.43 -3.84 -0.57
N ASP A 88 -7.04 -4.83 -1.20
CA ASP A 88 -8.10 -5.60 -0.57
C ASP A 88 -7.58 -6.34 0.66
N TYR A 89 -6.38 -6.88 0.58
CA TYR A 89 -5.76 -7.53 1.71
C TYR A 89 -5.53 -6.53 2.86
N ALA A 90 -5.03 -5.34 2.53
CA ALA A 90 -4.80 -4.30 3.53
C ALA A 90 -6.11 -3.88 4.19
N ILE A 91 -7.17 -3.74 3.41
CA ILE A 91 -8.47 -3.37 3.94
C ILE A 91 -8.98 -4.44 4.91
N ASP A 92 -8.79 -5.70 4.56
CA ASP A 92 -9.20 -6.80 5.42
C ASP A 92 -8.47 -6.73 6.77
N GLN A 93 -7.18 -6.50 6.75
CA GLN A 93 -6.39 -6.35 7.96
C GLN A 93 -6.82 -5.13 8.77
N TYR A 94 -7.06 -4.03 8.07
CA TYR A 94 -7.47 -2.78 8.70
C TYR A 94 -8.83 -2.96 9.42
N GLN A 95 -9.77 -3.60 8.77
CA GLN A 95 -11.12 -3.77 9.32
C GLN A 95 -11.13 -4.63 10.57
N LYS A 96 -10.18 -5.53 10.69
CA LYS A 96 -10.09 -6.37 11.88
C LYS A 96 -9.72 -5.58 13.12
N GLN A 97 -9.07 -4.43 12.96
CA GLN A 97 -8.56 -3.67 14.09
C GLN A 97 -9.12 -2.26 14.19
N VAL A 98 -10.04 -1.89 13.30
CA VAL A 98 -10.46 -0.49 13.15
C VAL A 98 -11.00 0.10 14.44
N THR A 99 -11.70 -0.68 15.25
CA THR A 99 -12.29 -0.17 16.49
C THR A 99 -11.26 0.04 17.59
N LYS A 100 -10.05 -0.49 17.42
CA LYS A 100 -9.01 -0.39 18.44
C LYS A 100 -7.94 0.63 18.09
N VAL A 101 -8.09 1.31 16.94
CA VAL A 101 -7.05 2.18 16.44
C VAL A 101 -7.41 3.63 16.70
N HIS A 102 -6.45 4.39 17.22
CA HIS A 102 -6.66 5.82 17.45
C HIS A 102 -6.35 6.65 16.20
N ASN A 103 -5.31 6.30 15.48
CA ASN A 103 -4.91 7.02 14.28
C ASN A 103 -5.16 6.14 13.08
N HIS A 104 -6.31 6.32 12.46
CA HIS A 104 -6.75 5.46 11.36
C HIS A 104 -5.85 5.56 10.14
N LYS A 105 -5.42 6.79 9.80
CA LYS A 105 -4.57 6.96 8.63
C LYS A 105 -3.19 6.36 8.83
N ALA A 106 -2.61 6.52 10.02
CA ALA A 106 -1.31 5.94 10.31
C ALA A 106 -1.37 4.42 10.27
N TYR A 107 -2.46 3.85 10.79
CA TYR A 107 -2.61 2.41 10.77
C TYR A 107 -2.86 1.90 9.34
N MET A 108 -3.68 2.63 8.56
CA MET A 108 -3.89 2.25 7.17
C MET A 108 -2.57 2.28 6.40
N LEU A 109 -1.73 3.30 6.63
CA LEU A 109 -0.42 3.35 5.99
C LEU A 109 0.41 2.12 6.35
N THR A 110 0.37 1.72 7.60
CA THR A 110 1.11 0.53 8.05
C THR A 110 0.65 -0.71 7.32
N VAL A 111 -0.67 -0.96 7.27
CA VAL A 111 -1.15 -2.18 6.61
C VAL A 111 -0.90 -2.15 5.10
N LEU A 112 -0.98 -0.96 4.48
CA LEU A 112 -0.66 -0.83 3.07
C LEU A 112 0.81 -1.09 2.82
N TYR A 113 1.67 -0.53 3.66
CA TYR A 113 3.11 -0.71 3.51
C TYR A 113 3.49 -2.19 3.60
N GLN A 114 2.82 -2.93 4.47
CA GLN A 114 3.10 -4.35 4.67
C GLN A 114 2.38 -5.26 3.67
N ALA A 115 1.36 -4.75 3.01
CA ALA A 115 0.46 -5.60 2.22
C ALA A 115 1.17 -6.42 1.16
N LYS A 116 2.10 -5.80 0.45
CA LYS A 116 2.79 -6.50 -0.64
C LYS A 116 3.56 -7.72 -0.13
N SER A 117 4.34 -7.51 0.92
CA SER A 117 5.11 -8.59 1.50
C SER A 117 4.21 -9.69 2.04
N GLN A 118 3.18 -9.31 2.80
CA GLN A 118 2.30 -10.29 3.41
C GLN A 118 1.50 -11.04 2.35
N GLY A 119 0.98 -10.31 1.37
CA GLY A 119 0.23 -10.93 0.29
C GLY A 119 1.08 -11.90 -0.51
N GLU A 120 2.30 -11.50 -0.82
CA GLU A 120 3.20 -12.35 -1.56
C GLU A 120 3.57 -13.58 -0.75
N LEU A 121 3.76 -13.43 0.53
CA LEU A 121 4.10 -14.54 1.39
C LEU A 121 2.96 -15.54 1.45
N ASP A 122 1.72 -15.04 1.58
CA ASP A 122 0.56 -15.91 1.61
C ASP A 122 0.39 -16.69 0.31
N ILE A 123 0.59 -16.03 -0.81
CA ILE A 123 0.50 -16.67 -2.10
C ILE A 123 1.59 -17.72 -2.23
N SER A 124 2.79 -17.39 -1.83
CA SER A 124 3.91 -18.29 -1.89
C SER A 124 3.66 -19.54 -1.05
N ASN A 125 3.12 -19.35 0.14
CA ASN A 125 2.80 -20.47 1.01
C ASN A 125 1.74 -21.38 0.40
N ARG A 126 0.74 -20.80 -0.26
CA ARG A 126 -0.29 -21.58 -0.93
C ARG A 126 0.25 -22.36 -2.10
N VAL A 127 1.13 -21.74 -2.87
CA VAL A 127 1.78 -22.41 -3.99
C VAL A 127 2.60 -23.57 -3.51
N MET A 128 3.37 -23.36 -2.44
CA MET A 128 4.18 -24.43 -1.86
C MET A 128 3.30 -25.56 -1.37
N TYR A 129 2.18 -25.25 -0.78
CA TYR A 129 1.28 -26.28 -0.31
C TYR A 129 0.72 -27.07 -1.51
N ASP A 130 0.31 -26.38 -2.58
CA ASP A 130 -0.29 -27.02 -3.74
C ASP A 130 0.71 -27.89 -4.50
N PHE A 131 1.94 -27.43 -4.65
CA PHE A 131 2.92 -28.14 -5.46
C PHE A 131 3.81 -29.07 -4.67
N TYR A 132 4.08 -28.73 -3.43
CA TYR A 132 5.02 -29.49 -2.60
C TYR A 132 4.37 -29.93 -1.32
N GLY A 133 3.57 -29.07 -0.72
CA GLY A 133 3.00 -29.31 0.59
C GLY A 133 2.06 -30.47 0.61
N ALA A 134 1.21 -30.57 -0.37
CA ALA A 134 0.26 -31.66 -0.43
C ALA A 134 1.02 -32.95 -0.67
N GLY A 135 1.94 -32.91 -1.58
CA GLY A 135 2.73 -34.06 -1.85
C GLY A 135 3.64 -34.41 -0.71
N SER A 136 4.19 -33.40 -0.14
CA SER A 136 5.06 -33.56 0.97
C SER A 136 4.32 -34.02 2.17
N LYS A 137 3.13 -33.58 2.34
CA LYS A 137 2.32 -34.00 3.42
C LYS A 137 2.08 -35.46 3.32
N ALA A 138 1.83 -35.90 2.15
CA ALA A 138 1.67 -37.28 1.92
C ALA A 138 2.96 -37.99 2.23
N GLY A 139 4.06 -37.41 1.84
CA GLY A 139 5.31 -38.01 2.06
C GLY A 139 5.83 -37.81 3.45
N ASP A 140 5.53 -36.68 3.95
CA ASP A 140 5.97 -36.29 5.22
C ASP A 140 5.40 -37.09 6.30
N THR A 141 4.22 -37.28 6.16
CA THR A 141 3.68 -38.08 7.11
C THR A 141 4.29 -39.33 7.03
N GLY A 142 4.86 -39.41 6.10
CA GLY A 142 5.62 -40.42 6.11
C GLY A 142 6.71 -40.05 6.83
N GLY A 143 6.90 -39.27 6.83
CA GLY A 143 7.64 -39.28 7.39
C GLY A 143 7.73 -39.12 8.18
N GLY A 144 7.34 -39.16 7.97
CA GLY A 144 7.54 -39.29 8.51
C GLY A 144 7.53 -39.57 9.00
N GLY A 145 7.42 -39.62 8.82
CA GLY A 145 7.49 -39.94 9.16
C GLY A 145 7.64 -40.29 9.46
N SER A 146 7.72 -40.21 9.34
CA SER A 146 7.82 -40.51 9.46
C SER A 146 7.93 -40.73 9.74
N GLY A 147 7.95 -40.63 9.78
CA GLY A 147 8.02 -40.74 9.95
C GLY A 147 7.99 -40.91 10.06
#